data_d913a11f3e4e70bac312b8738ccdc1c4
#
_entry.id   d913a11f3e4e70bac312b8738ccdc1c4
#
_cell.length_a   1.000
_cell.length_b   1.000
_cell.length_c   1.000
_cell.angle_alpha   90.00
_cell.angle_beta   90.00
_cell.angle_gamma   90.00
#
_symmetry.space_group_name_H-M   'P 1'
#
loop_
_entity.id
_entity.type
_entity.pdbx_description
1 polymer ?
#
loop_
_entity_poly.entity_id
_entity_poly.type
_entity_poly.pdbx_seq_one_letter_code
_entity_poly.pdbx_strand_id
1 'polypeptide(L)' 'MKKNLLKSKMSLHEDNNKTSAHKLKITPSAFSRKINGSSNFTIKEMKFIRKEYELSDVEFLDIFFNN' A
#
# COMPACT_ATOMS: atom_id res chain seq x y z
N MET A 1 5.51 1.60 9.44
CA MET A 1 4.61 1.98 8.34
C MET A 1 3.22 2.28 8.86
N LYS A 2 2.61 3.31 8.37
CA LYS A 2 1.25 3.68 8.79
C LYS A 2 0.21 2.96 7.93
N LYS A 3 -0.02 1.70 8.24
CA LYS A 3 -0.92 0.85 7.44
C LYS A 3 -2.38 1.33 7.43
N ASN A 4 -2.84 1.95 8.51
CA ASN A 4 -4.23 2.41 8.56
C ASN A 4 -4.47 3.58 7.61
N LEU A 5 -3.47 4.43 7.41
CA LEU A 5 -3.56 5.50 6.42
C LEU A 5 -3.62 4.92 5.01
N LEU A 6 -2.78 3.91 4.72
CA LEU A 6 -2.83 3.23 3.43
C LEU A 6 -4.17 2.55 3.20
N LYS A 7 -4.67 1.83 4.21
CA LYS A 7 -5.98 1.15 4.11
C LYS A 7 -7.11 2.13 3.87
N SER A 8 -7.05 3.31 4.50
CA SER A 8 -8.02 4.37 4.29
C SER A 8 -8.02 4.84 2.83
N LYS A 9 -6.83 5.03 2.26
CA LYS A 9 -6.70 5.41 0.84
C LYS A 9 -7.22 4.32 -0.09
N MET A 10 -6.91 3.06 0.22
CA MET A 10 -7.43 1.93 -0.55
C MET A 10 -8.95 1.92 -0.52
N SER A 11 -9.55 2.14 0.65
CA SER A 11 -11.00 2.16 0.82
C SER A 11 -11.66 3.25 -0.01
N LEU A 12 -11.04 4.43 -0.08
CA LEU A 12 -11.54 5.53 -0.91
C LEU A 12 -11.60 5.15 -2.39
N HIS A 13 -10.74 4.24 -2.83
CA HIS A 13 -10.71 3.73 -4.19
C HIS A 13 -11.45 2.39 -4.31
N GLU A 14 -12.23 2.03 -3.30
CA GLU A 14 -13.01 0.79 -3.26
C GLU A 14 -12.16 -0.48 -3.38
N ASP A 15 -10.93 -0.41 -2.87
CA ASP A 15 -10.01 -1.54 -2.85
C ASP A 15 -9.88 -2.13 -1.44
N ASN A 16 -9.55 -3.42 -1.41
CA ASN A 16 -9.18 -4.14 -0.21
C ASN A 16 -7.86 -4.87 -0.46
N ASN A 17 -7.40 -5.68 0.50
CA ASN A 17 -6.13 -6.39 0.34
C ASN A 17 -6.11 -7.26 -0.91
N LYS A 18 -7.22 -7.94 -1.21
CA LYS A 18 -7.31 -8.82 -2.37
C LYS A 18 -7.20 -8.07 -3.68
N THR A 19 -7.97 -6.99 -3.84
CA THR A 19 -7.97 -6.22 -5.08
C THR A 19 -6.66 -5.45 -5.27
N SER A 20 -6.09 -4.91 -4.18
CA SER A 20 -4.80 -4.24 -4.24
C SER A 20 -3.68 -5.20 -4.62
N ALA A 21 -3.70 -6.41 -4.05
CA ALA A 21 -2.74 -7.46 -4.41
C ALA A 21 -2.81 -7.79 -5.90
N HIS A 22 -4.03 -7.92 -6.42
CA HIS A 22 -4.24 -8.21 -7.83
C HIS A 22 -3.63 -7.11 -8.71
N LYS A 23 -3.84 -5.85 -8.35
CA LYS A 23 -3.27 -4.72 -9.08
C LYS A 23 -1.74 -4.74 -9.07
N LEU A 24 -1.15 -5.16 -7.97
CA LEU A 24 0.31 -5.28 -7.82
C LEU A 24 0.87 -6.57 -8.40
N LYS A 25 0.02 -7.47 -8.87
CA LYS A 25 0.39 -8.78 -9.42
C LYS A 25 1.11 -9.64 -8.38
N ILE A 26 0.65 -9.58 -7.15
CA ILE A 26 1.13 -10.44 -6.06
C ILE A 26 -0.07 -11.13 -5.42
N THR A 27 0.20 -12.14 -4.59
CA THR A 27 -0.89 -12.84 -3.90
C THR A 27 -1.46 -12.00 -2.76
N PRO A 28 -2.73 -12.20 -2.39
CA PRO A 28 -3.31 -11.51 -1.23
C PRO A 28 -2.52 -11.78 0.06
N SER A 29 -1.99 -13.00 0.19
CA SER A 29 -1.15 -13.37 1.34
C SER A 29 0.13 -12.55 1.39
N ALA A 30 0.80 -12.38 0.25
CA ALA A 30 2.00 -11.54 0.16
C ALA A 30 1.68 -10.08 0.48
N PHE A 31 0.58 -9.56 -0.05
CA PHE A 31 0.16 -8.18 0.23
C PHE A 31 -0.11 -7.99 1.72
N SER A 32 -0.82 -8.95 2.33
CA SER A 32 -1.13 -8.90 3.76
C SER A 32 0.15 -8.84 4.61
N ARG A 33 1.15 -9.66 4.29
CA ARG A 33 2.43 -9.62 5.00
C ARG A 33 3.13 -8.27 4.83
N LYS A 34 3.09 -7.70 3.65
CA LYS A 34 3.72 -6.39 3.37
C LYS A 34 3.04 -5.27 4.13
N ILE A 35 1.71 -5.22 4.11
CA ILE A 35 0.97 -4.16 4.79
C ILE A 35 1.07 -4.28 6.31
N ASN A 36 1.25 -5.50 6.84
CA ASN A 36 1.41 -5.73 8.27
C ASN A 36 2.85 -5.57 8.76
N GLY A 37 3.78 -5.31 7.86
CA GLY A 37 5.17 -5.06 8.23
C GLY A 37 6.05 -6.31 8.35
N SER A 38 5.51 -7.50 8.09
CA SER A 38 6.29 -8.74 8.11
C SER A 38 7.19 -8.88 6.88
N SER A 39 6.91 -8.11 5.85
CA SER A 39 7.68 -8.06 4.63
C SER A 39 7.64 -6.63 4.12
N ASN A 40 8.58 -6.24 3.27
CA ASN A 40 8.65 -4.87 2.78
C ASN A 40 8.09 -4.75 1.37
N PHE A 41 7.45 -3.61 1.08
CA PHE A 41 7.14 -3.26 -0.29
C PHE A 41 8.43 -2.91 -1.02
N THR A 42 8.52 -3.29 -2.28
CA THR A 42 9.62 -2.85 -3.14
C THR A 42 9.41 -1.39 -3.55
N ILE A 43 10.47 -0.73 -3.99
CA ILE A 43 10.38 0.65 -4.47
C ILE A 43 9.39 0.74 -5.64
N LYS A 44 9.42 -0.24 -6.53
CA LYS A 44 8.50 -0.29 -7.67
C LYS A 44 7.05 -0.38 -7.20
N GLU A 45 6.78 -1.21 -6.20
CA GLU A 45 5.46 -1.36 -5.62
C GLU A 45 5.00 -0.07 -4.93
N MET A 46 5.89 0.58 -4.19
CA MET A 46 5.58 1.85 -3.53
C MET A 46 5.18 2.92 -4.55
N LYS A 47 5.93 3.02 -5.64
CA LYS A 47 5.63 3.98 -6.71
C LYS A 47 4.28 3.70 -7.36
N PHE A 48 3.97 2.43 -7.56
CA PHE A 48 2.68 2.03 -8.11
C PHE A 48 1.55 2.44 -7.16
N ILE A 49 1.70 2.15 -5.88
CA ILE A 49 0.71 2.48 -4.86
C ILE A 49 0.50 3.99 -4.80
N ARG A 50 1.58 4.77 -4.84
CA ARG A 50 1.49 6.23 -4.84
C ARG A 50 0.63 6.73 -5.98
N LYS A 51 0.87 6.22 -7.18
CA LYS A 51 0.14 6.64 -8.37
C LYS A 51 -1.31 6.16 -8.31
N GLU A 52 -1.50 4.90 -7.96
CA GLU A 52 -2.83 4.28 -7.98
C GLU A 52 -3.79 4.96 -6.99
N TYR A 53 -3.30 5.27 -5.79
CA TYR A 53 -4.13 5.86 -4.74
C TYR A 53 -3.93 7.38 -4.61
N GLU A 54 -3.27 7.99 -5.57
CA GLU A 54 -3.09 9.44 -5.68
C GLU A 54 -2.54 10.06 -4.39
N LEU A 55 -1.49 9.44 -3.85
CA LEU A 55 -0.87 9.90 -2.61
C LEU A 55 -0.05 11.16 -2.84
N SER A 56 -0.22 12.15 -1.96
CA SER A 56 0.67 13.31 -1.92
C SER A 56 2.04 12.89 -1.41
N ASP A 57 3.04 13.77 -1.57
CA ASP A 57 4.38 13.53 -1.04
C ASP A 57 4.34 13.26 0.45
N VAL A 58 3.56 14.05 1.21
CA VAL A 58 3.43 13.89 2.65
C VAL A 58 2.81 12.54 2.99
N GLU A 59 1.73 12.18 2.29
CA GLU A 59 1.07 10.90 2.52
C GLU A 59 1.97 9.72 2.20
N PHE A 60 2.70 9.80 1.10
CA PHE A 60 3.64 8.77 0.69
C PHE A 60 4.73 8.57 1.76
N LEU A 61 5.33 9.65 2.22
CA LEU A 61 6.35 9.59 3.27
C LEU A 61 5.79 9.07 4.58
N ASP A 62 4.59 9.51 4.95
CA ASP A 62 3.94 9.05 6.18
C ASP A 62 3.64 7.55 6.14
N ILE A 63 3.15 7.06 5.01
CA ILE A 63 2.80 5.65 4.89
C ILE A 63 4.04 4.76 4.92
N PHE A 64 5.05 5.08 4.12
CA PHE A 64 6.15 4.14 3.88
C PHE A 64 7.41 4.42 4.71
N PHE A 65 7.64 5.63 5.16
CA PHE A 65 8.89 6.02 5.79
C PHE A 65 8.73 6.63 7.19
N ASN A 66 7.52 6.66 7.71
CA ASN A 66 7.26 7.19 9.05
C ASN A 66 6.71 6.08 9.94
N ASN A 67 7.35 5.92 11.08
CA ASN A 67 6.94 4.87 12.05
C ASN A 67 5.90 5.38 13.04
#